data_16465a4ba296863c7b9ec5088e8463bd
#
_entry.id   16465a4ba296863c7b9ec5088e8463bd
#
_cell.length_a   1.000
_cell.length_b   1.000
_cell.length_c   1.000
_cell.angle_alpha   90.00
_cell.angle_beta   90.00
_cell.angle_gamma   90.00
#
_symmetry.space_group_name_H-M   'P 1'
#
loop_
_entity.id
_entity.type
_entity.pdbx_description
1 polymer ?
#
loop_
_entity_poly.entity_id
_entity_poly.type
_entity_poly.pdbx_seq_one_letter_code
_entity_poly.pdbx_strand_id
1 'polypeptide(L)'
;MLNLIASSTYCFPKESERKNQDHILPPQQYHNGYLFAVADGVGGYKGGEIASQIAIQNLMRDPQNVFTQSLVEIKKLSEEYHRASTTLTFAYLTEEGLHIGHIGDCRLYIKLGNKLRQKTKDHTTHQRLLDEKIYTKKELKEQPGKNIITTAISTQVEMKPDEFFIPIDELKDENNEVFIYIMSDGAHHFWEHRPRFSDATMQSISRFSAALQKRIEKAPTDDYSLVAVQFKID
;
A
#
# COMPACT_ATOMS: atom_id res chain seq x y z
N MET A 1 25.20 -4.77 5.69
CA MET A 1 24.77 -4.90 4.28
C MET A 1 23.30 -5.29 4.24
N LEU A 2 22.49 -4.67 3.35
CA LEU A 2 21.05 -4.96 3.24
C LEU A 2 20.82 -6.10 2.24
N ASN A 3 20.33 -7.24 2.71
CA ASN A 3 20.11 -8.44 1.91
C ASN A 3 18.62 -8.79 1.83
N LEU A 4 18.05 -8.86 0.62
CA LEU A 4 16.70 -9.37 0.41
C LEU A 4 16.69 -10.89 0.58
N ILE A 5 16.02 -11.38 1.63
CA ILE A 5 15.93 -12.81 1.95
C ILE A 5 14.75 -13.47 1.25
N ALA A 6 13.59 -12.82 1.29
CA ALA A 6 12.38 -13.33 0.67
C ALA A 6 11.47 -12.18 0.24
N SER A 7 10.75 -12.41 -0.85
CA SER A 7 9.62 -11.56 -1.24
C SER A 7 8.45 -12.41 -1.73
N SER A 8 7.26 -11.90 -1.58
CA SER A 8 6.05 -12.49 -2.13
C SER A 8 5.09 -11.39 -2.53
N THR A 9 4.62 -11.44 -3.76
CA THR A 9 3.74 -10.40 -4.31
C THR A 9 2.57 -11.05 -5.03
N TYR A 10 1.42 -10.40 -4.96
CA TYR A 10 0.29 -10.69 -5.83
C TYR A 10 -0.49 -9.40 -6.11
N CYS A 11 -1.19 -9.41 -7.25
CA CYS A 11 -2.01 -8.30 -7.72
C CYS A 11 -3.10 -8.89 -8.61
N PHE A 12 -4.31 -9.05 -8.09
CA PHE A 12 -5.41 -9.73 -8.76
C PHE A 12 -6.67 -8.89 -8.76
N PRO A 13 -7.47 -8.97 -9.85
CA PRO A 13 -8.77 -8.34 -9.87
C PRO A 13 -9.73 -9.06 -8.92
N LYS A 14 -10.73 -8.34 -8.44
CA LYS A 14 -11.86 -8.90 -7.67
C LYS A 14 -12.55 -10.07 -8.41
N GLU A 15 -12.72 -9.92 -9.70
CA GLU A 15 -13.33 -10.91 -10.59
C GLU A 15 -12.41 -11.14 -11.79
N SER A 16 -12.24 -12.39 -12.20
CA SER A 16 -11.29 -12.75 -13.28
C SER A 16 -11.54 -12.04 -14.63
N GLU A 17 -12.77 -11.66 -14.90
CA GLU A 17 -13.17 -10.97 -16.15
C GLU A 17 -13.06 -9.46 -16.09
N ARG A 18 -12.86 -8.90 -14.90
CA ARG A 18 -12.69 -7.47 -14.68
C ARG A 18 -11.23 -7.07 -14.86
N LYS A 19 -10.99 -5.88 -15.40
CA LYS A 19 -9.65 -5.28 -15.40
C LYS A 19 -9.23 -4.94 -13.96
N ASN A 20 -8.05 -5.38 -13.58
CA ASN A 20 -7.43 -5.00 -12.33
C ASN A 20 -7.05 -3.51 -12.36
N GLN A 21 -7.48 -2.77 -11.37
CA GLN A 21 -7.12 -1.34 -11.23
C GLN A 21 -5.90 -1.13 -10.34
N ASP A 22 -5.49 -2.16 -9.59
CA ASP A 22 -4.25 -2.14 -8.82
C ASP A 22 -3.02 -2.34 -9.71
N HIS A 23 -1.92 -1.69 -9.33
CA HIS A 23 -0.59 -1.98 -9.84
C HIS A 23 0.41 -2.08 -8.70
N ILE A 24 1.41 -2.94 -8.86
CA ILE A 24 2.46 -3.11 -7.87
C ILE A 24 3.84 -2.89 -8.46
N LEU A 25 4.77 -2.46 -7.63
CA LEU A 25 6.19 -2.55 -7.87
C LEU A 25 6.76 -3.62 -6.94
N PRO A 26 7.10 -4.82 -7.45
CA PRO A 26 7.84 -5.80 -6.65
C PRO A 26 9.17 -5.22 -6.16
N PRO A 27 9.76 -5.76 -5.07
CA PRO A 27 11.01 -5.24 -4.57
C PRO A 27 12.10 -5.34 -5.64
N GLN A 28 12.65 -4.20 -5.99
CA GLN A 28 13.77 -4.09 -6.93
C GLN A 28 14.87 -3.23 -6.34
N GLN A 29 16.11 -3.54 -6.72
CA GLN A 29 17.25 -2.74 -6.31
C GLN A 29 17.17 -1.36 -6.95
N TYR A 30 17.34 -0.33 -6.12
CA TYR A 30 17.38 1.08 -6.52
C TYR A 30 18.49 1.77 -5.73
N HIS A 31 19.50 2.27 -6.42
CA HIS A 31 20.73 2.81 -5.80
C HIS A 31 21.30 1.89 -4.70
N ASN A 32 21.39 2.37 -3.46
CA ASN A 32 21.91 1.67 -2.29
C ASN A 32 20.82 0.95 -1.46
N GLY A 33 19.64 0.74 -2.03
CA GLY A 33 18.52 0.13 -1.31
C GLY A 33 17.56 -0.62 -2.21
N TYR A 34 16.34 -0.83 -1.71
CA TYR A 34 15.26 -1.50 -2.43
C TYR A 34 14.01 -0.66 -2.44
N LEU A 35 13.41 -0.52 -3.62
CA LEU A 35 12.17 0.20 -3.87
C LEU A 35 11.04 -0.78 -4.18
N PHE A 36 9.87 -0.58 -3.57
CA PHE A 36 8.67 -1.39 -3.80
C PHE A 36 7.40 -0.61 -3.44
N ALA A 37 6.27 -0.96 -4.06
CA ALA A 37 5.04 -0.17 -3.93
C ALA A 37 3.77 -0.96 -4.25
N VAL A 38 2.64 -0.38 -3.81
CA VAL A 38 1.28 -0.69 -4.25
C VAL A 38 0.59 0.61 -4.62
N ALA A 39 -0.06 0.64 -5.76
CA ALA A 39 -0.93 1.70 -6.23
C ALA A 39 -2.30 1.10 -6.53
N ASP A 40 -3.35 1.64 -5.93
CA ASP A 40 -4.74 1.22 -6.08
C ASP A 40 -5.48 2.28 -6.91
N GLY A 41 -5.99 1.89 -8.06
CA GLY A 41 -6.75 2.76 -8.94
C GLY A 41 -8.15 3.00 -8.40
N VAL A 42 -8.49 4.24 -8.09
CA VAL A 42 -9.78 4.59 -7.48
C VAL A 42 -10.94 4.11 -8.33
N GLY A 43 -11.70 3.14 -7.80
CA GLY A 43 -12.81 2.49 -8.46
C GLY A 43 -14.01 3.41 -8.73
N GLY A 44 -14.91 2.95 -9.62
CA GLY A 44 -16.15 3.65 -9.98
C GLY A 44 -16.03 4.62 -11.15
N TYR A 45 -14.83 4.94 -11.62
CA TYR A 45 -14.58 5.79 -12.79
C TYR A 45 -13.62 5.12 -13.78
N LYS A 46 -13.67 5.54 -15.04
CA LYS A 46 -12.67 5.11 -16.04
C LYS A 46 -11.30 5.68 -15.68
N GLY A 47 -10.25 4.88 -15.84
CA GLY A 47 -8.89 5.34 -15.78
C GLY A 47 -8.14 5.06 -14.46
N GLY A 48 -8.75 4.39 -13.48
CA GLY A 48 -8.05 3.93 -12.27
C GLY A 48 -6.83 3.06 -12.62
N GLU A 49 -7.02 2.07 -13.51
CA GLU A 49 -5.94 1.23 -14.04
C GLU A 49 -4.79 2.05 -14.66
N ILE A 50 -5.14 3.05 -15.48
CA ILE A 50 -4.14 3.90 -16.15
C ILE A 50 -3.41 4.77 -15.13
N ALA A 51 -4.13 5.33 -14.16
CA ALA A 51 -3.55 6.19 -13.14
C ALA A 51 -2.58 5.42 -12.22
N SER A 52 -2.95 4.23 -11.75
CA SER A 52 -2.08 3.38 -10.93
C SER A 52 -0.85 2.91 -11.71
N GLN A 53 -1.00 2.59 -13.01
CA GLN A 53 0.12 2.27 -13.88
C GLN A 53 1.09 3.45 -14.04
N ILE A 54 0.57 4.66 -14.27
CA ILE A 54 1.36 5.91 -14.36
C ILE A 54 2.15 6.13 -13.07
N ALA A 55 1.50 5.96 -11.91
CA ALA A 55 2.14 6.15 -10.62
C ALA A 55 3.33 5.18 -10.42
N ILE A 56 3.15 3.90 -10.72
CA ILE A 56 4.23 2.90 -10.64
C ILE A 56 5.37 3.20 -11.64
N GLN A 57 5.06 3.59 -12.86
CA GLN A 57 6.08 3.94 -13.87
C GLN A 57 6.90 5.17 -13.46
N ASN A 58 6.24 6.20 -12.92
CA ASN A 58 6.95 7.40 -12.44
C ASN A 58 7.77 7.13 -11.18
N LEU A 59 7.27 6.26 -10.29
CA LEU A 59 8.04 5.82 -9.12
C LEU A 59 9.37 5.16 -9.53
N MET A 60 9.37 4.31 -10.56
CA MET A 60 10.58 3.67 -11.06
C MET A 60 11.58 4.67 -11.69
N ARG A 61 11.10 5.78 -12.25
CA ARG A 61 11.93 6.79 -12.91
C ARG A 61 12.52 7.78 -11.91
N ASP A 62 11.68 8.31 -11.04
CA ASP A 62 12.03 9.38 -10.11
C ASP A 62 11.15 9.31 -8.84
N PRO A 63 11.53 8.52 -7.84
CA PRO A 63 10.77 8.39 -6.61
C PRO A 63 10.55 9.71 -5.87
N GLN A 64 11.49 10.65 -5.96
CA GLN A 64 11.41 11.93 -5.25
C GLN A 64 10.30 12.84 -5.77
N ASN A 65 9.99 12.72 -7.06
CA ASN A 65 8.97 13.57 -7.71
C ASN A 65 7.74 12.77 -8.15
N VAL A 66 7.58 11.52 -7.71
CA VAL A 66 6.55 10.58 -8.19
C VAL A 66 5.15 11.16 -8.14
N PHE A 67 4.76 11.79 -7.04
CA PHE A 67 3.40 12.34 -6.88
C PHE A 67 3.11 13.46 -7.88
N THR A 68 4.04 14.41 -7.99
CA THR A 68 3.89 15.56 -8.89
C THR A 68 3.92 15.14 -10.36
N GLN A 69 4.87 14.28 -10.74
CA GLN A 69 4.98 13.81 -12.12
C GLN A 69 3.76 12.99 -12.54
N SER A 70 3.29 12.10 -11.67
CA SER A 70 2.09 11.29 -11.92
C SER A 70 0.86 12.16 -12.10
N LEU A 71 0.66 13.17 -11.25
CA LEU A 71 -0.44 14.13 -11.41
C LEU A 71 -0.36 14.88 -12.74
N VAL A 72 0.85 15.31 -13.16
CA VAL A 72 1.07 15.99 -14.45
C VAL A 72 0.73 15.07 -15.63
N GLU A 73 1.08 13.79 -15.57
CA GLU A 73 0.75 12.83 -16.63
C GLU A 73 -0.73 12.49 -16.66
N ILE A 74 -1.37 12.29 -15.49
CA ILE A 74 -2.82 12.06 -15.40
C ILE A 74 -3.61 13.25 -15.99
N LYS A 75 -3.18 14.49 -15.75
CA LYS A 75 -3.79 15.69 -16.34
C LYS A 75 -3.74 15.74 -17.86
N LYS A 76 -2.84 15.03 -18.51
CA LYS A 76 -2.69 14.97 -19.97
C LYS A 76 -3.53 13.88 -20.62
N LEU A 77 -4.18 13.03 -19.84
CA LEU A 77 -5.08 12.00 -20.38
C LEU A 77 -6.28 12.64 -21.11
N SER A 78 -6.87 11.88 -22.02
CA SER A 78 -8.05 12.33 -22.75
C SER A 78 -9.22 12.60 -21.81
N GLU A 79 -10.20 13.38 -22.29
CA GLU A 79 -11.35 13.83 -21.49
C GLU A 79 -12.15 12.68 -20.87
N GLU A 80 -12.20 11.53 -21.52
CA GLU A 80 -12.88 10.33 -20.97
C GLU A 80 -12.24 9.81 -19.67
N TYR A 81 -10.97 10.18 -19.40
CA TYR A 81 -10.20 9.84 -18.19
C TYR A 81 -10.03 11.02 -17.24
N HIS A 82 -10.82 12.09 -17.38
CA HIS A 82 -10.71 13.30 -16.54
C HIS A 82 -10.87 13.03 -15.03
N ARG A 83 -11.41 11.85 -14.67
CA ARG A 83 -11.56 11.38 -13.28
C ARG A 83 -10.55 10.29 -12.90
N ALA A 84 -9.59 9.99 -13.76
CA ALA A 84 -8.55 9.02 -13.44
C ALA A 84 -7.84 9.42 -12.14
N SER A 85 -7.78 8.49 -11.22
CA SER A 85 -7.24 8.71 -9.89
C SER A 85 -6.62 7.43 -9.35
N THR A 86 -5.60 7.57 -8.53
CA THR A 86 -4.97 6.43 -7.85
C THR A 86 -4.43 6.82 -6.50
N THR A 87 -4.39 5.86 -5.60
CA THR A 87 -3.55 5.88 -4.39
C THR A 87 -2.12 5.52 -4.75
N LEU A 88 -1.19 5.72 -3.85
CA LEU A 88 0.16 5.17 -3.94
C LEU A 88 0.74 5.06 -2.54
N THR A 89 1.24 3.87 -2.20
CA THR A 89 2.11 3.66 -1.04
C THR A 89 3.38 2.99 -1.51
N PHE A 90 4.51 3.66 -1.31
CA PHE A 90 5.82 3.10 -1.64
C PHE A 90 6.75 3.11 -0.45
N ALA A 91 7.74 2.25 -0.52
CA ALA A 91 8.80 2.10 0.46
C ALA A 91 10.15 2.04 -0.24
N TYR A 92 11.10 2.85 0.22
CA TYR A 92 12.50 2.77 -0.17
C TYR A 92 13.33 2.44 1.05
N LEU A 93 13.79 1.20 1.14
CA LEU A 93 14.57 0.67 2.26
C LEU A 93 16.05 0.75 1.95
N THR A 94 16.82 1.37 2.84
CA THR A 94 18.28 1.44 2.84
C THR A 94 18.84 0.90 4.15
N GLU A 95 20.17 0.87 4.29
CA GLU A 95 20.82 0.53 5.57
C GLU A 95 20.54 1.55 6.68
N GLU A 96 20.19 2.78 6.34
CA GLU A 96 19.87 3.85 7.29
C GLU A 96 18.43 3.73 7.82
N GLY A 97 17.52 3.23 6.98
CA GLY A 97 16.11 3.10 7.34
C GLY A 97 15.17 3.06 6.13
N LEU A 98 13.91 3.31 6.40
CA LEU A 98 12.80 3.20 5.48
C LEU A 98 12.21 4.57 5.18
N HIS A 99 12.34 5.04 3.95
CA HIS A 99 11.58 6.16 3.42
C HIS A 99 10.24 5.66 2.92
N ILE A 100 9.17 6.32 3.31
CA ILE A 100 7.79 5.98 2.95
C ILE A 100 7.16 7.21 2.30
N GLY A 101 6.59 7.01 1.11
CA GLY A 101 5.65 7.95 0.52
C GLY A 101 4.27 7.31 0.44
N HIS A 102 3.25 8.09 0.83
CA HIS A 102 1.89 7.56 0.97
C HIS A 102 0.84 8.60 0.58
N ILE A 103 -0.13 8.18 -0.24
CA ILE A 103 -1.37 8.91 -0.51
C ILE A 103 -2.51 7.91 -0.75
N GLY A 104 -3.64 8.11 -0.11
CA GLY A 104 -4.81 7.24 -0.19
C GLY A 104 -4.97 6.34 1.03
N ASP A 105 -5.37 5.08 0.82
CA ASP A 105 -5.70 4.13 1.88
C ASP A 105 -5.04 2.75 1.72
N CYS A 106 -4.11 2.58 0.77
CA CYS A 106 -3.17 1.45 0.84
C CYS A 106 -2.35 1.53 2.13
N ARG A 107 -2.12 0.40 2.77
CA ARG A 107 -1.46 0.40 4.08
C ARG A 107 -0.10 -0.27 4.06
N LEU A 108 0.87 0.39 4.68
CA LEU A 108 2.17 -0.20 4.99
C LEU A 108 2.21 -0.67 6.44
N TYR A 109 2.65 -1.91 6.63
CA TYR A 109 2.85 -2.52 7.93
C TYR A 109 4.29 -2.98 8.10
N ILE A 110 4.79 -2.89 9.34
CA ILE A 110 6.03 -3.51 9.79
C ILE A 110 5.67 -4.62 10.79
N LYS A 111 6.33 -5.78 10.68
CA LYS A 111 6.20 -6.84 11.66
C LYS A 111 7.14 -6.58 12.84
N LEU A 112 6.56 -6.50 14.04
CA LEU A 112 7.30 -6.45 15.30
C LEU A 112 6.81 -7.61 16.18
N GLY A 113 7.71 -8.56 16.45
CA GLY A 113 7.33 -9.86 16.99
C GLY A 113 6.34 -10.57 16.05
N ASN A 114 5.22 -11.04 16.57
CA ASN A 114 4.15 -11.69 15.79
C ASN A 114 2.99 -10.74 15.42
N LYS A 115 3.22 -9.42 15.42
CA LYS A 115 2.19 -8.42 15.12
C LYS A 115 2.59 -7.53 13.95
N LEU A 116 1.67 -7.28 13.05
CA LEU A 116 1.81 -6.20 12.07
C LEU A 116 1.40 -4.88 12.70
N ARG A 117 2.25 -3.87 12.57
CA ARG A 117 2.02 -2.50 13.02
C ARG A 117 1.88 -1.62 11.80
N GLN A 118 0.69 -1.06 11.59
CA GLN A 118 0.45 -0.09 10.54
C GLN A 118 1.28 1.17 10.78
N LYS A 119 1.93 1.66 9.73
CA LYS A 119 2.78 2.85 9.74
C LYS A 119 2.17 3.99 8.94
N THR A 120 1.49 3.72 7.85
CA THR A 120 0.72 4.72 7.10
C THR A 120 -0.62 5.00 7.77
N LYS A 121 -1.19 6.15 7.51
CA LYS A 121 -2.49 6.57 8.02
C LYS A 121 -3.42 6.80 6.84
N ASP A 122 -4.58 6.15 6.84
CA ASP A 122 -5.50 6.22 5.72
C ASP A 122 -5.98 7.67 5.46
N HIS A 123 -5.94 8.09 4.23
CA HIS A 123 -6.53 9.37 3.80
C HIS A 123 -8.01 9.18 3.44
N THR A 124 -8.83 8.85 4.44
CA THR A 124 -10.27 8.62 4.28
C THR A 124 -11.10 9.54 5.16
N THR A 125 -12.38 9.69 4.81
CA THR A 125 -13.31 10.47 5.62
C THR A 125 -13.40 9.94 7.05
N HIS A 126 -13.46 8.61 7.24
CA HIS A 126 -13.50 8.02 8.58
C HIS A 126 -12.24 8.32 9.39
N GLN A 127 -11.05 8.23 8.77
CA GLN A 127 -9.80 8.54 9.47
C GLN A 127 -9.75 10.01 9.88
N ARG A 128 -10.17 10.93 9.00
CA ARG A 128 -10.27 12.36 9.33
C ARG A 128 -11.18 12.61 10.53
N LEU A 129 -12.38 11.99 10.55
CA LEU A 129 -13.33 12.13 11.66
C LEU A 129 -12.80 11.58 12.99
N LEU A 130 -11.95 10.53 12.94
CA LEU A 130 -11.23 10.02 14.11
C LEU A 130 -10.17 11.01 14.61
N ASP A 131 -9.42 11.61 13.70
CA ASP A 131 -8.35 12.56 14.03
C ASP A 131 -8.88 13.85 14.64
N GLU A 132 -9.99 14.35 14.08
CA GLU A 132 -10.72 15.50 14.58
C GLU A 132 -11.48 15.19 15.89
N LYS A 133 -11.45 13.91 16.35
CA LYS A 133 -12.14 13.42 17.55
C LYS A 133 -13.65 13.66 17.53
N ILE A 134 -14.25 13.75 16.35
CA ILE A 134 -15.70 13.93 16.18
C ILE A 134 -16.42 12.62 16.47
N TYR A 135 -15.80 11.48 16.10
CA TYR A 135 -16.33 10.14 16.33
C TYR A 135 -15.27 9.22 16.91
N THR A 136 -15.70 8.20 17.63
CA THR A 136 -14.88 7.05 18.03
C THR A 136 -14.89 5.98 16.94
N LYS A 137 -13.92 5.06 16.97
CA LYS A 137 -13.89 3.89 16.07
C LYS A 137 -15.16 3.05 16.14
N LYS A 138 -15.79 2.98 17.32
CA LYS A 138 -17.03 2.21 17.54
C LYS A 138 -18.21 2.87 16.83
N GLU A 139 -18.35 4.18 16.95
CA GLU A 139 -19.42 4.95 16.32
C GLU A 139 -19.31 4.97 14.79
N LEU A 140 -18.08 5.06 14.25
CA LEU A 140 -17.85 5.03 12.80
C LEU A 140 -18.08 3.66 12.16
N LYS A 141 -18.11 2.58 12.95
CA LYS A 141 -18.26 1.23 12.39
C LYS A 141 -19.58 1.06 11.62
N GLU A 142 -20.63 1.72 12.06
CA GLU A 142 -21.97 1.67 11.46
C GLU A 142 -22.25 2.86 10.52
N GLN A 143 -21.28 3.78 10.34
CA GLN A 143 -21.44 4.94 9.48
C GLN A 143 -20.98 4.64 8.05
N PRO A 144 -21.66 5.17 7.02
CA PRO A 144 -21.20 5.10 5.64
C PRO A 144 -19.94 5.94 5.43
N GLY A 145 -19.24 5.71 4.30
CA GLY A 145 -18.12 6.54 3.90
C GLY A 145 -16.74 6.08 4.40
N LYS A 146 -16.64 4.85 4.89
CA LYS A 146 -15.36 4.28 5.33
C LYS A 146 -14.28 4.36 4.23
N ASN A 147 -14.64 4.06 3.00
CA ASN A 147 -13.72 4.00 1.84
C ASN A 147 -13.76 5.29 0.99
N ILE A 148 -14.31 6.41 1.51
CA ILE A 148 -14.26 7.68 0.80
C ILE A 148 -12.89 8.30 1.00
N ILE A 149 -12.06 8.25 -0.06
CA ILE A 149 -10.72 8.82 -0.08
C ILE A 149 -10.81 10.35 -0.11
N THR A 150 -10.03 11.02 0.73
CA THR A 150 -9.99 12.48 0.85
C THR A 150 -8.85 13.12 0.08
N THR A 151 -7.81 12.37 -0.26
CA THR A 151 -6.68 12.80 -1.10
C THR A 151 -6.12 11.62 -1.90
N ALA A 152 -5.75 11.86 -3.14
CA ALA A 152 -5.24 10.89 -4.11
C ALA A 152 -4.36 11.60 -5.15
N ILE A 153 -3.67 10.85 -6.00
CA ILE A 153 -3.08 11.40 -7.23
C ILE A 153 -4.23 11.57 -8.22
N SER A 154 -4.79 12.76 -8.25
CA SER A 154 -6.07 13.05 -8.92
C SER A 154 -6.19 14.53 -9.30
N THR A 155 -7.00 14.80 -10.32
CA THR A 155 -7.43 16.18 -10.64
C THR A 155 -8.68 16.60 -9.88
N GLN A 156 -9.34 15.68 -9.18
CA GLN A 156 -10.65 15.89 -8.55
C GLN A 156 -10.55 16.27 -7.07
N VAL A 157 -9.44 15.91 -6.42
CA VAL A 157 -9.18 16.20 -5.00
C VAL A 157 -7.81 16.80 -4.83
N GLU A 158 -7.61 17.55 -3.76
CA GLU A 158 -6.30 18.09 -3.43
C GLU A 158 -5.31 16.95 -3.14
N MET A 159 -4.14 16.98 -3.77
CA MET A 159 -3.08 16.01 -3.56
C MET A 159 -2.23 16.43 -2.36
N LYS A 160 -2.30 15.64 -1.28
CA LYS A 160 -1.54 15.84 -0.04
C LYS A 160 -0.91 14.51 0.39
N PRO A 161 0.25 14.15 -0.18
CA PRO A 161 0.96 12.96 0.24
C PRO A 161 1.61 13.14 1.61
N ASP A 162 1.71 12.04 2.36
CA ASP A 162 2.57 11.92 3.53
C ASP A 162 3.92 11.35 3.10
N GLU A 163 5.01 11.96 3.56
CA GLU A 163 6.36 11.46 3.38
C GLU A 163 7.08 11.48 4.71
N PHE A 164 7.66 10.35 5.10
CA PHE A 164 8.36 10.23 6.39
C PHE A 164 9.42 9.13 6.35
N PHE A 165 10.30 9.17 7.34
CA PHE A 165 11.42 8.25 7.48
C PHE A 165 11.33 7.51 8.83
N ILE A 166 11.64 6.21 8.81
CA ILE A 166 11.75 5.37 10.00
C ILE A 166 13.18 4.82 10.05
N PRO A 167 13.95 5.13 11.11
CA PRO A 167 15.31 4.60 11.28
C PRO A 167 15.35 3.07 11.30
N ILE A 168 16.42 2.49 10.80
CA ILE A 168 16.57 1.03 10.70
C ILE A 168 16.43 0.31 12.03
N ASP A 169 16.88 0.93 13.12
CA ASP A 169 16.81 0.37 14.47
C ASP A 169 15.37 0.20 14.99
N GLU A 170 14.40 0.95 14.43
CA GLU A 170 12.98 0.82 14.74
C GLU A 170 12.26 -0.25 13.90
N LEU A 171 12.94 -0.80 12.88
CA LEU A 171 12.38 -1.75 11.92
C LEU A 171 12.82 -3.17 12.19
N LYS A 172 14.07 -3.36 12.60
CA LYS A 172 14.69 -4.67 12.77
C LYS A 172 14.23 -5.37 14.04
N ASP A 173 14.09 -6.67 13.94
CA ASP A 173 13.87 -7.55 15.08
C ASP A 173 15.21 -7.94 15.76
N GLU A 174 15.14 -8.82 16.78
CA GLU A 174 16.29 -9.34 17.52
C GLU A 174 17.29 -10.13 16.66
N ASN A 175 16.84 -10.59 15.48
CA ASN A 175 17.65 -11.30 14.50
C ASN A 175 18.23 -10.36 13.41
N ASN A 176 18.12 -9.04 13.54
CA ASN A 176 18.41 -8.06 12.51
C ASN A 176 17.60 -8.30 11.20
N GLU A 177 16.39 -8.80 11.30
CA GLU A 177 15.50 -8.99 10.19
C GLU A 177 14.42 -7.91 10.14
N VAL A 178 14.10 -7.46 8.93
CA VAL A 178 13.07 -6.46 8.66
C VAL A 178 11.99 -7.08 7.79
N PHE A 179 10.73 -7.00 8.25
CA PHE A 179 9.57 -7.49 7.51
C PHE A 179 8.63 -6.33 7.22
N ILE A 180 8.37 -6.08 5.94
CA ILE A 180 7.49 -5.01 5.49
C ILE A 180 6.40 -5.59 4.59
N TYR A 181 5.18 -5.08 4.75
CA TYR A 181 4.00 -5.47 3.97
C TYR A 181 3.29 -4.22 3.48
N ILE A 182 3.02 -4.12 2.19
CA ILE A 182 2.14 -3.09 1.62
C ILE A 182 0.93 -3.81 1.03
N MET A 183 -0.26 -3.33 1.37
CA MET A 183 -1.54 -3.94 0.99
C MET A 183 -2.49 -2.88 0.45
N SER A 184 -3.17 -3.15 -0.68
CA SER A 184 -4.34 -2.37 -1.08
C SER A 184 -5.53 -2.62 -0.14
N ASP A 185 -6.59 -1.85 -0.26
CA ASP A 185 -7.76 -1.95 0.62
C ASP A 185 -8.45 -3.31 0.50
N GLY A 186 -8.54 -3.89 -0.71
CA GLY A 186 -9.05 -5.24 -0.94
C GLY A 186 -8.22 -6.34 -0.25
N ALA A 187 -6.96 -6.10 0.07
CA ALA A 187 -6.13 -7.03 0.83
C ALA A 187 -6.16 -6.76 2.34
N HIS A 188 -5.91 -5.50 2.77
CA HIS A 188 -5.84 -5.21 4.20
C HIS A 188 -7.19 -5.34 4.90
N HIS A 189 -8.32 -5.18 4.21
CA HIS A 189 -9.66 -5.44 4.75
C HIS A 189 -9.75 -6.83 5.39
N PHE A 190 -9.27 -7.85 4.70
CA PHE A 190 -9.28 -9.25 5.19
C PHE A 190 -8.25 -9.50 6.29
N TRP A 191 -7.14 -8.77 6.30
CA TRP A 191 -6.20 -8.80 7.41
C TRP A 191 -6.82 -8.18 8.66
N GLU A 192 -7.36 -6.97 8.58
CA GLU A 192 -7.93 -6.23 9.70
C GLU A 192 -9.14 -6.93 10.34
N HIS A 193 -9.93 -7.63 9.53
CA HIS A 193 -11.06 -8.39 10.06
C HIS A 193 -10.63 -9.52 11.01
N ARG A 194 -9.48 -10.14 10.75
CA ARG A 194 -8.88 -11.18 11.61
C ARG A 194 -7.36 -11.05 11.59
N PRO A 195 -6.76 -10.11 12.34
CA PRO A 195 -5.35 -9.74 12.24
C PRO A 195 -4.43 -10.73 12.97
N ARG A 196 -4.53 -12.02 12.61
CA ARG A 196 -3.71 -13.09 13.14
C ARG A 196 -3.62 -14.30 12.21
N PHE A 197 -2.47 -14.90 12.23
CA PHE A 197 -2.19 -16.25 11.77
C PHE A 197 -1.41 -17.01 12.85
N SER A 198 -1.05 -18.28 12.60
CA SER A 198 -0.13 -19.01 13.48
C SER A 198 1.27 -18.39 13.44
N ASP A 199 2.06 -18.59 14.49
CA ASP A 199 3.43 -18.10 14.58
C ASP A 199 4.27 -18.55 13.37
N ALA A 200 4.18 -19.82 12.99
CA ALA A 200 4.87 -20.34 11.82
C ALA A 200 4.47 -19.65 10.51
N THR A 201 3.23 -19.18 10.39
CA THR A 201 2.77 -18.39 9.23
C THR A 201 3.30 -16.95 9.31
N MET A 202 3.30 -16.35 10.49
CA MET A 202 3.79 -14.98 10.69
C MET A 202 5.30 -14.84 10.52
N GLN A 203 6.06 -15.93 10.66
CA GLN A 203 7.52 -15.98 10.47
C GLN A 203 7.95 -16.22 9.02
N SER A 204 7.02 -16.40 8.09
CA SER A 204 7.33 -16.68 6.69
C SER A 204 6.51 -15.80 5.75
N ILE A 205 7.20 -15.00 4.96
CA ILE A 205 6.59 -14.15 3.92
C ILE A 205 5.68 -14.96 3.00
N SER A 206 6.17 -16.08 2.46
CA SER A 206 5.41 -16.91 1.53
C SER A 206 4.17 -17.54 2.16
N ARG A 207 4.29 -18.03 3.41
CA ARG A 207 3.14 -18.60 4.13
C ARG A 207 2.11 -17.53 4.49
N PHE A 208 2.56 -16.35 4.90
CA PHE A 208 1.67 -15.22 5.17
C PHE A 208 0.89 -14.84 3.91
N SER A 209 1.59 -14.62 2.80
CA SER A 209 0.97 -14.23 1.52
C SER A 209 -0.05 -15.27 1.06
N ALA A 210 0.31 -16.54 1.03
CA ALA A 210 -0.60 -17.63 0.64
C ALA A 210 -1.83 -17.73 1.56
N ALA A 211 -1.64 -17.57 2.88
CA ALA A 211 -2.73 -17.62 3.85
C ALA A 211 -3.69 -16.43 3.71
N LEU A 212 -3.14 -15.23 3.46
CA LEU A 212 -3.96 -14.04 3.24
C LEU A 212 -4.71 -14.12 1.91
N GLN A 213 -4.02 -14.48 0.82
CA GLN A 213 -4.63 -14.68 -0.50
C GLN A 213 -5.79 -15.69 -0.43
N LYS A 214 -5.56 -16.87 0.16
CA LYS A 214 -6.61 -17.89 0.36
C LYS A 214 -7.80 -17.36 1.19
N ARG A 215 -7.58 -16.41 2.08
CA ARG A 215 -8.64 -15.78 2.86
C ARG A 215 -9.45 -14.82 2.01
N ILE A 216 -8.79 -14.02 1.16
CA ILE A 216 -9.42 -13.07 0.24
C ILE A 216 -10.25 -13.80 -0.82
N GLU A 217 -9.69 -14.82 -1.45
CA GLU A 217 -10.30 -15.57 -2.56
C GLU A 217 -11.63 -16.27 -2.21
N LYS A 218 -11.96 -16.38 -0.93
CA LYS A 218 -13.27 -16.91 -0.51
C LYS A 218 -14.44 -16.00 -0.85
N ALA A 219 -14.24 -14.69 -0.82
CA ALA A 219 -15.24 -13.67 -1.15
C ALA A 219 -14.53 -12.32 -1.34
N PRO A 220 -13.79 -12.09 -2.44
CA PRO A 220 -13.08 -10.84 -2.65
C PRO A 220 -14.06 -9.67 -2.74
N THR A 221 -13.74 -8.58 -2.05
CA THR A 221 -14.59 -7.37 -2.00
C THR A 221 -14.16 -6.31 -2.99
N ASP A 222 -12.88 -6.27 -3.34
CA ASP A 222 -12.28 -5.41 -4.35
C ASP A 222 -11.06 -6.08 -5.00
N ASP A 223 -10.42 -5.39 -5.96
CA ASP A 223 -9.11 -5.76 -6.46
C ASP A 223 -8.14 -5.85 -5.26
N TYR A 224 -7.19 -6.77 -5.27
CA TYR A 224 -6.38 -7.00 -4.07
C TYR A 224 -4.91 -7.24 -4.40
N SER A 225 -4.07 -6.47 -3.72
CA SER A 225 -2.64 -6.46 -3.95
C SER A 225 -1.85 -6.53 -2.66
N LEU A 226 -0.74 -7.25 -2.72
CA LEU A 226 0.24 -7.37 -1.65
C LEU A 226 1.65 -7.28 -2.21
N VAL A 227 2.48 -6.50 -1.55
CA VAL A 227 3.94 -6.61 -1.63
C VAL A 227 4.45 -6.91 -0.21
N ALA A 228 5.04 -8.07 -0.02
CA ALA A 228 5.60 -8.51 1.26
C ALA A 228 7.08 -8.86 1.10
N VAL A 229 7.93 -8.34 1.98
CA VAL A 229 9.39 -8.47 1.88
C VAL A 229 10.01 -8.79 3.24
N GLN A 230 11.10 -9.56 3.20
CA GLN A 230 11.97 -9.85 4.34
C GLN A 230 13.40 -9.53 3.96
N PHE A 231 14.04 -8.69 4.76
CA PHE A 231 15.43 -8.35 4.63
C PHE A 231 16.22 -8.79 5.86
N LYS A 232 17.52 -9.00 5.66
CA LYS A 232 18.52 -9.20 6.70
C LYS A 232 19.51 -8.04 6.63
N ILE A 233 19.90 -7.54 7.79
CA ILE A 233 20.91 -6.49 7.94
C ILE A 233 22.12 -7.10 8.62
N ASP A 234 23.22 -7.14 7.90
CA ASP A 234 24.53 -7.61 8.40
C ASP A 234 25.35 -6.44 8.97
#